data_d26bb99f4042886e8dd9e0018ddd9b5e
#
_entry.id   d26bb99f4042886e8dd9e0018ddd9b5e
#
_cell.length_a   1.000
_cell.length_b   1.000
_cell.length_c   1.000
_cell.angle_alpha   90.00
_cell.angle_beta   90.00
_cell.angle_gamma   90.00
#
_symmetry.space_group_name_H-M   'P 1'
#
loop_
_entity.id
_entity.type
_entity.pdbx_description
1 polymer ?
#
loop_
_entity_poly.entity_id
_entity_poly.type
_entity_poly.pdbx_seq_one_letter_code
_entity_poly.pdbx_strand_id
1 'polypeptide(L)'
;MANGKKLAVRLVACAAAVFVAGAAFANDIAKYDKNMAVEGIVVTNGIKWVDGKLLPIEGRAFNDVEHYYDRLPAGVTTNVNGGVRSMKHHTSGMQFRFVTDSKKLSFKWVPYNQSLAMDHMPASGVSGIDVYRFDAKSGRWLYVKTGRITNAKGAQMQIPWTPGTPCLVNLPLYNGVKEFSLGVEPNATVSALGPRKSGIDKPVVFYGTSITHGGCCSRPGMAFVNIVGRDLDVPVVNLGFSGSGVMEFEMSEHLARIDASCYVLDCLWNMGSLASGASKGRNVEENYEPFIRNLRAKRPDVPIVMAEMCDVYCGGPNAKDKYIKQLYDKLVAEGWKNLVYLPKDDMYTGDLEGTVDGCHPNDWGMMSLARAFGGAVRKALGL
;
A
#
# COMPACT_ATOMS: atom_id res chain seq x y z
N MET A 1 -34.08 -20.89 8.88
CA MET A 1 -32.60 -20.88 8.72
C MET A 1 -32.04 -19.47 8.55
N ALA A 2 -32.59 -18.45 9.19
CA ALA A 2 -32.16 -17.04 9.06
C ALA A 2 -31.53 -16.43 10.33
N ASN A 3 -31.45 -17.16 11.43
CA ASN A 3 -31.00 -16.62 12.72
C ASN A 3 -29.52 -16.91 13.09
N GLY A 4 -28.84 -17.80 12.35
CA GLY A 4 -27.45 -18.17 12.67
C GLY A 4 -26.37 -17.16 12.18
N LYS A 5 -26.64 -16.44 11.08
CA LYS A 5 -25.66 -15.51 10.49
C LYS A 5 -25.55 -14.16 11.23
N LYS A 6 -26.60 -13.73 11.94
CA LYS A 6 -26.56 -12.48 12.70
C LYS A 6 -25.79 -12.58 14.02
N LEU A 7 -25.62 -13.76 14.57
CA LEU A 7 -24.91 -13.99 15.83
C LEU A 7 -23.37 -14.00 15.62
N ALA A 8 -22.90 -14.55 14.50
CA ALA A 8 -21.47 -14.62 14.19
C ALA A 8 -20.86 -13.23 13.93
N VAL A 9 -21.61 -12.32 13.26
CA VAL A 9 -21.14 -10.95 12.98
C VAL A 9 -21.05 -10.10 14.25
N ARG A 10 -21.91 -10.33 15.23
CA ARG A 10 -21.82 -9.61 16.53
C ARG A 10 -20.66 -10.08 17.39
N LEU A 11 -20.26 -11.33 17.32
CA LEU A 11 -19.13 -11.88 18.10
C LEU A 11 -17.77 -11.39 17.59
N VAL A 12 -17.58 -11.19 16.28
CA VAL A 12 -16.31 -10.68 15.73
C VAL A 12 -16.12 -9.18 16.04
N ALA A 13 -17.20 -8.38 15.98
CA ALA A 13 -17.13 -6.96 16.36
C ALA A 13 -16.88 -6.78 17.87
N CYS A 14 -17.41 -7.65 18.73
CA CYS A 14 -17.14 -7.63 20.17
C CYS A 14 -15.70 -8.05 20.51
N ALA A 15 -15.08 -8.98 19.78
CA ALA A 15 -13.72 -9.43 20.09
C ALA A 15 -12.66 -8.35 19.83
N ALA A 16 -12.78 -7.57 18.74
CA ALA A 16 -11.86 -6.46 18.46
C ALA A 16 -12.04 -5.28 19.42
N ALA A 17 -13.28 -4.96 19.81
CA ALA A 17 -13.58 -3.91 20.79
C ALA A 17 -13.13 -4.29 22.22
N VAL A 18 -13.24 -5.57 22.57
CA VAL A 18 -12.81 -6.09 23.88
C VAL A 18 -11.28 -6.02 24.03
N PHE A 19 -10.49 -6.20 22.94
CA PHE A 19 -9.03 -6.18 23.04
C PHE A 19 -8.49 -4.77 23.36
N VAL A 20 -9.05 -3.71 22.76
CA VAL A 20 -8.61 -2.32 23.03
C VAL A 20 -9.21 -1.77 24.32
N ALA A 21 -10.44 -2.18 24.69
CA ALA A 21 -11.03 -1.82 25.98
C ALA A 21 -10.30 -2.53 27.14
N GLY A 22 -9.93 -3.81 26.97
CA GLY A 22 -9.11 -4.54 27.95
C GLY A 22 -7.74 -3.88 28.18
N ALA A 23 -7.11 -3.36 27.13
CA ALA A 23 -5.85 -2.62 27.21
C ALA A 23 -5.98 -1.27 27.95
N ALA A 24 -7.12 -0.59 27.86
CA ALA A 24 -7.38 0.65 28.60
C ALA A 24 -7.51 0.39 30.12
N PHE A 25 -8.21 -0.66 30.53
CA PHE A 25 -8.33 -1.07 31.93
C PHE A 25 -7.00 -1.58 32.50
N ALA A 26 -6.21 -2.33 31.73
CA ALA A 26 -4.89 -2.84 32.14
C ALA A 26 -3.92 -1.69 32.44
N ASN A 27 -3.96 -0.57 31.71
CA ASN A 27 -3.10 0.59 31.99
C ASN A 27 -3.53 1.39 33.23
N ASP A 28 -4.79 1.39 33.61
CA ASP A 28 -5.21 1.98 34.89
C ASP A 28 -4.75 1.11 36.08
N ILE A 29 -4.76 -0.20 35.94
CA ILE A 29 -4.23 -1.13 36.93
C ILE A 29 -2.70 -1.01 37.03
N ALA A 30 -2.00 -0.73 35.94
CA ALA A 30 -0.54 -0.53 35.91
C ALA A 30 -0.04 0.67 36.75
N LYS A 31 -0.93 1.59 37.12
CA LYS A 31 -0.63 2.64 38.11
C LYS A 31 -0.40 2.05 39.50
N TYR A 32 -1.00 0.91 39.79
CA TYR A 32 -0.94 0.20 41.07
C TYR A 32 -0.01 -1.01 41.03
N ASP A 33 0.10 -1.66 39.86
CA ASP A 33 1.03 -2.77 39.60
C ASP A 33 1.65 -2.64 38.20
N LYS A 34 2.94 -2.33 38.17
CA LYS A 34 3.71 -2.15 36.93
C LYS A 34 3.77 -3.41 36.04
N ASN A 35 3.59 -4.60 36.64
CA ASN A 35 3.58 -5.87 35.90
C ASN A 35 2.29 -6.06 35.09
N MET A 36 1.26 -5.24 35.34
CA MET A 36 -0.01 -5.24 34.60
C MET A 36 -0.05 -4.21 33.49
N ALA A 37 1.07 -3.52 33.20
CA ALA A 37 1.17 -2.62 32.07
C ALA A 37 1.04 -3.38 30.74
N VAL A 38 0.23 -2.86 29.82
CA VAL A 38 0.19 -3.38 28.44
C VAL A 38 1.38 -2.82 27.70
N GLU A 39 2.26 -3.71 27.24
CA GLU A 39 3.40 -3.30 26.42
C GLU A 39 2.92 -2.55 25.17
N GLY A 40 3.59 -1.43 24.85
CA GLY A 40 3.23 -0.57 23.71
C GLY A 40 2.13 0.46 23.98
N ILE A 41 1.61 0.59 25.23
CA ILE A 41 0.71 1.66 25.62
C ILE A 41 1.30 2.44 26.80
N VAL A 42 1.51 3.76 26.60
CA VAL A 42 2.09 4.66 27.60
C VAL A 42 1.24 5.92 27.73
N VAL A 43 0.89 6.31 28.96
CA VAL A 43 0.23 7.61 29.23
C VAL A 43 1.27 8.58 29.78
N THR A 44 1.51 9.67 29.06
CA THR A 44 2.41 10.73 29.49
C THR A 44 1.91 12.10 29.02
N ASN A 45 2.06 13.13 29.85
CA ASN A 45 1.63 14.50 29.56
C ASN A 45 0.16 14.60 29.07
N GLY A 46 -0.75 13.82 29.65
CA GLY A 46 -2.16 13.82 29.29
C GLY A 46 -2.48 13.20 27.90
N ILE A 47 -1.56 12.44 27.33
CA ILE A 47 -1.74 11.72 26.06
C ILE A 47 -1.50 10.23 26.31
N LYS A 48 -2.42 9.39 25.86
CA LYS A 48 -2.24 7.96 25.73
C LYS A 48 -1.60 7.65 24.37
N TRP A 49 -0.37 7.19 24.39
CA TRP A 49 0.39 6.76 23.22
C TRP A 49 0.20 5.27 23.02
N VAL A 50 -0.22 4.89 21.81
CA VAL A 50 -0.42 3.50 21.37
C VAL A 50 0.62 3.21 20.30
N ASP A 51 1.45 2.18 20.50
CA ASP A 51 2.42 1.71 19.51
C ASP A 51 1.68 1.30 18.22
N GLY A 52 2.22 1.67 17.06
CA GLY A 52 1.66 1.31 15.77
C GLY A 52 1.51 -0.20 15.55
N LYS A 53 2.30 -1.02 16.24
CA LYS A 53 2.17 -2.49 16.22
C LYS A 53 0.85 -3.01 16.80
N LEU A 54 0.20 -2.21 17.64
CA LEU A 54 -1.11 -2.50 18.25
C LEU A 54 -2.27 -1.92 17.43
N LEU A 55 -1.99 -1.14 16.40
CA LEU A 55 -3.03 -0.53 15.54
C LEU A 55 -3.41 -1.45 14.38
N PRO A 56 -4.64 -1.33 13.86
CA PRO A 56 -5.03 -2.00 12.63
C PRO A 56 -4.21 -1.48 11.45
N ILE A 57 -3.24 -2.27 10.99
CA ILE A 57 -2.38 -1.94 9.84
C ILE A 57 -2.84 -2.72 8.61
N GLU A 58 -2.89 -2.04 7.48
CA GLU A 58 -3.13 -2.60 6.14
C GLU A 58 -1.89 -2.39 5.27
N GLY A 59 -1.79 -3.15 4.17
CA GLY A 59 -0.66 -3.06 3.24
C GLY A 59 0.60 -3.83 3.69
N ARG A 60 0.60 -4.39 4.89
CA ARG A 60 1.63 -5.28 5.40
C ARG A 60 1.29 -6.72 5.06
N ALA A 61 1.98 -7.29 4.04
CA ALA A 61 1.61 -8.58 3.46
C ALA A 61 2.24 -9.80 4.15
N PHE A 62 3.34 -9.62 4.91
CA PHE A 62 4.12 -10.72 5.49
C PHE A 62 4.32 -10.54 6.99
N ASN A 63 4.40 -11.66 7.71
CA ASN A 63 4.66 -11.69 9.15
C ASN A 63 6.11 -12.13 9.47
N ASP A 64 6.75 -12.87 8.58
CA ASP A 64 8.13 -13.33 8.66
C ASP A 64 9.15 -12.29 8.14
N VAL A 65 9.00 -11.06 8.62
CA VAL A 65 9.79 -9.89 8.22
C VAL A 65 10.97 -9.65 9.17
N GLU A 66 12.00 -8.93 8.72
CA GLU A 66 13.13 -8.53 9.54
C GLU A 66 12.76 -7.39 10.51
N HIS A 67 12.06 -6.36 9.99
CA HIS A 67 11.50 -5.27 10.78
C HIS A 67 9.99 -5.23 10.60
N TYR A 68 9.25 -4.84 11.63
CA TYR A 68 7.79 -4.91 11.64
C TYR A 68 7.11 -4.26 10.42
N TYR A 69 7.67 -3.17 9.90
CA TYR A 69 7.12 -2.43 8.77
C TYR A 69 7.78 -2.78 7.43
N ASP A 70 8.42 -3.93 7.31
CA ASP A 70 8.99 -4.39 6.05
C ASP A 70 7.91 -4.90 5.10
N ARG A 71 8.10 -4.65 3.80
CA ARG A 71 7.18 -5.08 2.73
C ARG A 71 7.43 -6.51 2.23
N LEU A 72 8.59 -7.09 2.52
CA LEU A 72 8.98 -8.44 2.09
C LEU A 72 9.51 -9.26 3.27
N PRO A 73 9.47 -10.60 3.15
CA PRO A 73 10.03 -11.51 4.14
C PRO A 73 11.52 -11.25 4.41
N ALA A 74 11.98 -11.61 5.61
CA ALA A 74 13.40 -11.57 5.97
C ALA A 74 14.26 -12.44 5.05
N GLY A 75 13.72 -13.58 4.61
CA GLY A 75 14.40 -14.60 3.83
C GLY A 75 14.46 -14.35 2.30
N VAL A 76 14.23 -13.12 1.82
CA VAL A 76 14.43 -12.80 0.40
C VAL A 76 15.90 -12.99 0.01
N THR A 77 16.14 -13.89 -0.97
CA THR A 77 17.49 -14.32 -1.34
C THR A 77 18.17 -13.39 -2.37
N THR A 78 19.41 -13.69 -2.71
CA THR A 78 20.18 -12.98 -3.76
C THR A 78 19.68 -13.24 -5.18
N ASN A 79 18.70 -14.14 -5.38
CA ASN A 79 18.01 -14.30 -6.67
C ASN A 79 17.11 -13.12 -7.01
N VAL A 80 16.78 -12.29 -5.99
CA VAL A 80 16.12 -11.01 -6.17
C VAL A 80 17.16 -9.90 -6.12
N ASN A 81 17.06 -8.92 -6.99
CA ASN A 81 18.09 -7.86 -7.08
C ASN A 81 18.26 -7.05 -5.80
N GLY A 82 19.46 -6.45 -5.64
CA GLY A 82 19.83 -5.71 -4.43
C GLY A 82 18.91 -4.52 -4.12
N GLY A 83 18.35 -3.88 -5.15
CA GLY A 83 17.42 -2.76 -4.98
C GLY A 83 16.11 -3.20 -4.30
N VAL A 84 15.52 -4.32 -4.71
CA VAL A 84 14.33 -4.88 -4.03
C VAL A 84 14.64 -5.20 -2.58
N ARG A 85 15.79 -5.88 -2.32
CA ARG A 85 16.21 -6.25 -0.97
C ARG A 85 16.47 -5.05 -0.06
N SER A 86 16.99 -3.96 -0.61
CA SER A 86 17.20 -2.70 0.12
C SER A 86 15.88 -1.98 0.39
N MET A 87 15.02 -1.86 -0.63
CA MET A 87 13.75 -1.12 -0.53
C MET A 87 12.62 -1.92 0.14
N LYS A 88 12.85 -3.19 0.55
CA LYS A 88 11.87 -3.93 1.36
C LYS A 88 11.52 -3.19 2.67
N HIS A 89 12.43 -2.35 3.18
CA HIS A 89 12.24 -1.57 4.40
C HIS A 89 11.40 -0.30 4.21
N HIS A 90 11.07 0.09 2.96
CA HIS A 90 10.15 1.21 2.70
C HIS A 90 8.71 0.82 3.00
N THR A 91 7.89 1.79 3.44
CA THR A 91 6.53 1.53 3.92
C THR A 91 5.43 1.88 2.92
N SER A 92 5.77 2.06 1.64
CA SER A 92 4.79 2.41 0.61
C SER A 92 3.58 1.45 0.61
N GLY A 93 2.38 2.01 0.58
CA GLY A 93 1.12 1.27 0.62
C GLY A 93 0.66 0.84 2.01
N MET A 94 1.53 0.93 3.03
CA MET A 94 1.09 0.66 4.40
C MET A 94 0.29 1.83 4.96
N GLN A 95 -0.79 1.49 5.66
CA GLN A 95 -1.69 2.47 6.25
C GLN A 95 -2.36 1.94 7.51
N PHE A 96 -2.75 2.86 8.39
CA PHE A 96 -3.60 2.56 9.54
C PHE A 96 -5.03 3.03 9.26
N ARG A 97 -6.02 2.17 9.50
CA ARG A 97 -7.44 2.51 9.43
C ARG A 97 -8.11 2.22 10.75
N PHE A 98 -8.62 3.25 11.39
CA PHE A 98 -9.22 3.13 12.73
C PHE A 98 -10.31 4.17 12.97
N VAL A 99 -11.05 3.98 14.04
CA VAL A 99 -11.98 4.96 14.62
C VAL A 99 -11.63 5.19 16.08
N THR A 100 -11.86 6.41 16.56
CA THR A 100 -11.63 6.80 17.96
C THR A 100 -12.65 7.84 18.40
N ASP A 101 -12.93 7.86 19.70
CA ASP A 101 -13.74 8.88 20.35
C ASP A 101 -12.90 10.07 20.89
N SER A 102 -11.59 10.08 20.61
CA SER A 102 -10.71 11.22 20.94
C SER A 102 -11.07 12.48 20.15
N LYS A 103 -10.95 13.64 20.79
CA LYS A 103 -11.11 14.97 20.14
C LYS A 103 -9.82 15.48 19.51
N LYS A 104 -8.70 14.80 19.74
CA LYS A 104 -7.37 15.16 19.22
C LYS A 104 -6.63 13.89 18.86
N LEU A 105 -5.91 13.94 17.74
CA LEU A 105 -4.95 12.90 17.33
C LEU A 105 -3.56 13.49 17.31
N SER A 106 -2.62 12.73 17.87
CA SER A 106 -1.19 13.03 17.78
C SER A 106 -0.48 11.86 17.13
N PHE A 107 0.50 12.13 16.30
CA PHE A 107 1.27 11.10 15.61
C PHE A 107 2.75 11.34 15.87
N LYS A 108 3.49 10.28 16.19
CA LYS A 108 4.95 10.26 16.22
C LYS A 108 5.46 9.19 15.28
N TRP A 109 6.51 9.47 14.50
CA TRP A 109 7.17 8.47 13.70
C TRP A 109 8.66 8.74 13.61
N VAL A 110 9.44 7.68 13.54
CA VAL A 110 10.89 7.71 13.33
C VAL A 110 11.18 7.05 11.98
N PRO A 111 11.84 7.75 11.05
CA PRO A 111 12.15 7.19 9.75
C PRO A 111 13.22 6.10 9.85
N TYR A 112 13.21 5.16 8.92
CA TYR A 112 14.21 4.10 8.84
C TYR A 112 15.56 4.64 8.35
N ASN A 113 15.54 5.44 7.28
CA ASN A 113 16.71 6.03 6.65
C ASN A 113 16.93 7.48 7.08
N GLN A 114 18.20 7.93 7.01
CA GLN A 114 18.60 9.30 7.34
C GLN A 114 18.23 10.29 6.21
N SER A 115 18.19 9.85 4.94
CA SER A 115 17.79 10.66 3.80
C SER A 115 16.28 10.86 3.82
N LEU A 116 15.84 12.09 4.04
CA LEU A 116 14.43 12.43 4.24
C LEU A 116 13.71 12.86 2.96
N ALA A 117 14.45 13.30 1.94
CA ALA A 117 13.95 13.80 0.66
C ALA A 117 14.84 13.35 -0.48
N MET A 118 14.38 13.52 -1.71
CA MET A 118 15.16 13.40 -2.94
C MET A 118 15.08 14.73 -3.70
N ASP A 119 15.97 14.97 -4.66
CA ASP A 119 16.00 16.20 -5.47
C ASP A 119 14.69 16.47 -6.24
N HIS A 120 13.99 15.41 -6.63
CA HIS A 120 12.73 15.43 -7.40
C HIS A 120 11.51 14.97 -6.57
N MET A 121 11.69 14.68 -5.26
CA MET A 121 10.59 14.25 -4.40
C MET A 121 10.72 14.85 -2.99
N PRO A 122 9.70 15.60 -2.50
CA PRO A 122 9.79 16.29 -1.22
C PRO A 122 9.79 15.33 -0.03
N ALA A 123 10.34 15.77 1.10
CA ALA A 123 10.35 15.01 2.35
C ALA A 123 8.95 14.58 2.80
N SER A 124 7.91 15.33 2.46
CA SER A 124 6.51 14.98 2.74
C SER A 124 6.04 13.70 2.02
N GLY A 125 6.58 13.42 0.84
CA GLY A 125 6.32 12.19 0.10
C GLY A 125 7.30 11.07 0.47
N VAL A 126 8.60 11.38 0.54
CA VAL A 126 9.65 10.39 0.85
C VAL A 126 9.47 9.83 2.25
N SER A 127 9.37 10.69 3.28
CA SER A 127 9.48 10.33 4.71
C SER A 127 8.32 10.84 5.57
N GLY A 128 7.37 11.56 4.99
CA GLY A 128 6.18 12.07 5.68
C GLY A 128 5.06 11.06 5.79
N ILE A 129 4.06 11.42 6.58
CA ILE A 129 2.77 10.72 6.66
C ILE A 129 1.67 11.64 6.20
N ASP A 130 0.51 11.12 5.81
CA ASP A 130 -0.68 11.95 5.63
C ASP A 130 -1.93 11.32 6.20
N VAL A 131 -2.90 12.16 6.54
CA VAL A 131 -4.11 11.80 7.27
C VAL A 131 -5.33 12.15 6.43
N TYR A 132 -6.27 11.22 6.39
CA TYR A 132 -7.58 11.35 5.79
C TYR A 132 -8.67 11.08 6.83
N ARG A 133 -9.82 11.71 6.64
CA ARG A 133 -11.08 11.40 7.35
C ARG A 133 -12.11 10.88 6.37
N PHE A 134 -12.93 9.95 6.80
CA PHE A 134 -14.08 9.53 5.99
C PHE A 134 -15.22 10.55 6.18
N ASP A 135 -15.75 11.02 5.07
CA ASP A 135 -16.92 11.88 5.03
C ASP A 135 -18.15 11.05 4.67
N ALA A 136 -19.02 10.82 5.65
CA ALA A 136 -20.20 9.99 5.47
C ALA A 136 -21.20 10.59 4.45
N LYS A 137 -21.21 11.93 4.30
CA LYS A 137 -22.12 12.62 3.37
C LYS A 137 -21.74 12.37 1.92
N SER A 138 -20.46 12.47 1.58
CA SER A 138 -19.97 12.22 0.22
C SER A 138 -19.60 10.75 -0.02
N GLY A 139 -19.47 9.95 1.03
CA GLY A 139 -18.98 8.57 0.96
C GLY A 139 -17.49 8.44 0.59
N ARG A 140 -16.70 9.51 0.78
CA ARG A 140 -15.31 9.60 0.33
C ARG A 140 -14.35 9.87 1.47
N TRP A 141 -13.11 9.46 1.28
CA TRP A 141 -11.99 9.86 2.13
C TRP A 141 -11.51 11.25 1.73
N LEU A 142 -11.55 12.19 2.68
CA LEU A 142 -11.12 13.57 2.48
C LEU A 142 -9.77 13.79 3.17
N TYR A 143 -8.85 14.43 2.45
CA TYR A 143 -7.55 14.83 2.98
C TYR A 143 -7.71 15.81 4.15
N VAL A 144 -6.89 15.62 5.19
CA VAL A 144 -6.86 16.47 6.39
C VAL A 144 -5.53 17.20 6.51
N LYS A 145 -4.42 16.46 6.57
CA LYS A 145 -3.11 17.06 6.83
C LYS A 145 -1.97 16.13 6.44
N THR A 146 -0.84 16.71 6.06
CA THR A 146 0.45 16.02 5.89
C THR A 146 1.34 16.27 7.08
N GLY A 147 1.89 15.23 7.67
CA GLY A 147 2.95 15.26 8.65
C GLY A 147 4.29 15.45 7.95
N ARG A 148 4.91 16.60 8.15
CA ARG A 148 6.23 16.94 7.60
C ARG A 148 7.32 16.48 8.54
N ILE A 149 8.43 16.03 7.97
CA ILE A 149 9.60 15.62 8.73
C ILE A 149 10.82 16.44 8.27
N THR A 150 11.56 16.97 9.22
CA THR A 150 12.76 17.77 8.98
C THR A 150 13.97 17.23 9.71
N ASN A 151 13.80 16.18 10.52
CA ASN A 151 14.85 15.58 11.33
C ASN A 151 14.71 14.05 11.33
N ALA A 152 15.81 13.36 11.03
CA ALA A 152 15.86 11.91 11.01
C ALA A 152 15.72 11.24 12.40
N LYS A 153 15.79 12.00 13.49
CA LYS A 153 15.46 11.50 14.84
C LYS A 153 13.95 11.32 15.06
N GLY A 154 13.13 11.78 14.12
CA GLY A 154 11.69 11.63 14.14
C GLY A 154 10.93 12.93 13.99
N ALA A 155 9.63 12.80 13.87
CA ALA A 155 8.68 13.91 13.78
C ALA A 155 7.44 13.66 14.61
N GLN A 156 6.74 14.76 14.91
CA GLN A 156 5.45 14.73 15.61
C GLN A 156 4.48 15.67 14.93
N MET A 157 3.22 15.26 14.85
CA MET A 157 2.11 16.08 14.38
C MET A 157 0.90 15.92 15.30
N GLN A 158 0.16 17.00 15.48
CA GLN A 158 -1.12 16.98 16.19
C GLN A 158 -2.19 17.66 15.34
N ILE A 159 -3.42 17.11 15.41
CA ILE A 159 -4.61 17.65 14.74
C ILE A 159 -5.83 17.56 15.66
N PRO A 160 -6.79 18.48 15.54
CA PRO A 160 -8.13 18.31 16.11
C PRO A 160 -8.83 17.16 15.38
N TRP A 161 -9.72 16.47 16.08
CA TRP A 161 -10.46 15.36 15.52
C TRP A 161 -11.92 15.37 15.95
N THR A 162 -12.81 14.88 15.10
CA THR A 162 -14.22 14.69 15.43
C THR A 162 -14.41 13.26 15.92
N PRO A 163 -14.83 13.05 17.18
CA PRO A 163 -15.09 11.72 17.73
C PRO A 163 -15.97 10.86 16.83
N GLY A 164 -15.62 9.58 16.69
CA GLY A 164 -16.37 8.62 15.89
C GLY A 164 -16.12 8.72 14.37
N THR A 165 -15.37 9.72 13.90
CA THR A 165 -15.01 9.80 12.47
C THR A 165 -13.91 8.78 12.14
N PRO A 166 -14.09 7.94 11.08
CA PRO A 166 -13.02 7.07 10.62
C PRO A 166 -11.79 7.85 10.15
N CYS A 167 -10.62 7.37 10.56
CA CYS A 167 -9.30 7.90 10.23
C CYS A 167 -8.51 6.92 9.36
N LEU A 168 -7.79 7.45 8.38
CA LEU A 168 -6.80 6.73 7.60
C LEU A 168 -5.50 7.51 7.62
N VAL A 169 -4.39 6.83 7.93
CA VAL A 169 -3.04 7.39 7.96
C VAL A 169 -2.16 6.59 7.04
N ASN A 170 -1.64 7.20 5.98
CA ASN A 170 -0.68 6.56 5.09
C ASN A 170 0.74 6.77 5.63
N LEU A 171 1.55 5.73 5.56
CA LEU A 171 2.97 5.74 5.91
C LEU A 171 3.85 6.21 4.73
N PRO A 172 5.13 6.58 4.98
CA PRO A 172 6.07 7.06 3.98
C PRO A 172 6.19 6.18 2.74
N LEU A 173 6.50 6.80 1.58
CA LEU A 173 6.65 6.06 0.32
C LEU A 173 8.08 5.54 0.10
N TYR A 174 9.10 6.43 0.15
CA TYR A 174 10.50 6.12 -0.18
C TYR A 174 11.41 6.01 1.05
N ASN A 175 10.81 5.98 2.25
CA ASN A 175 11.48 5.67 3.50
C ASN A 175 10.67 4.60 4.24
N GLY A 176 11.32 3.92 5.17
CA GLY A 176 10.67 3.06 6.14
C GLY A 176 10.32 3.81 7.42
N VAL A 177 9.64 3.13 8.30
CA VAL A 177 9.33 3.57 9.65
C VAL A 177 9.93 2.58 10.65
N LYS A 178 10.76 3.07 11.57
CA LYS A 178 11.26 2.29 12.71
C LYS A 178 10.22 2.20 13.82
N GLU A 179 9.62 3.35 14.13
CA GLU A 179 8.66 3.52 15.20
C GLU A 179 7.52 4.40 14.73
N PHE A 180 6.30 4.02 15.09
CA PHE A 180 5.10 4.82 14.90
C PHE A 180 4.24 4.73 16.16
N SER A 181 3.69 5.86 16.60
CA SER A 181 2.76 5.90 17.71
C SER A 181 1.60 6.85 17.44
N LEU A 182 0.41 6.40 17.78
CA LEU A 182 -0.81 7.20 17.82
C LEU A 182 -1.05 7.70 19.24
N GLY A 183 -1.16 9.00 19.41
CA GLY A 183 -1.57 9.64 20.66
C GLY A 183 -3.03 10.06 20.61
N VAL A 184 -3.78 9.66 21.62
CA VAL A 184 -5.19 10.02 21.85
C VAL A 184 -5.38 10.54 23.26
N GLU A 185 -6.55 11.08 23.58
CA GLU A 185 -6.90 11.45 24.96
C GLU A 185 -6.80 10.22 25.88
N PRO A 186 -6.43 10.37 27.18
CA PRO A 186 -6.11 9.23 28.06
C PRO A 186 -7.20 8.16 28.14
N ASN A 187 -8.46 8.57 28.14
CA ASN A 187 -9.61 7.67 28.25
C ASN A 187 -10.23 7.28 26.91
N ALA A 188 -9.70 7.82 25.79
CA ALA A 188 -10.24 7.52 24.47
C ALA A 188 -9.95 6.09 24.05
N THR A 189 -10.86 5.51 23.30
CA THR A 189 -10.72 4.19 22.66
C THR A 189 -10.18 4.32 21.23
N VAL A 190 -9.52 3.27 20.76
CA VAL A 190 -9.11 3.14 19.35
C VAL A 190 -9.56 1.75 18.89
N SER A 191 -10.29 1.69 17.79
CA SER A 191 -10.85 0.44 17.27
C SER A 191 -10.62 0.33 15.75
N ALA A 192 -10.55 -0.91 15.25
CA ALA A 192 -10.57 -1.17 13.83
C ALA A 192 -11.90 -0.72 13.21
N LEU A 193 -11.86 -0.34 11.91
CA LEU A 193 -13.09 -0.09 11.18
C LEU A 193 -13.84 -1.40 10.88
N GLY A 194 -15.15 -1.31 10.71
CA GLY A 194 -15.97 -2.42 10.27
C GLY A 194 -15.65 -2.86 8.83
N PRO A 195 -16.39 -3.87 8.32
CA PRO A 195 -16.23 -4.39 6.96
C PRO A 195 -16.31 -3.28 5.91
N ARG A 196 -15.57 -3.45 4.82
CA ARG A 196 -15.59 -2.52 3.69
C ARG A 196 -16.91 -2.58 2.94
N LYS A 197 -17.34 -1.45 2.37
CA LYS A 197 -18.56 -1.39 1.56
C LYS A 197 -18.43 -2.18 0.27
N SER A 198 -17.23 -2.26 -0.30
CA SER A 198 -16.95 -3.10 -1.47
C SER A 198 -17.18 -4.60 -1.23
N GLY A 199 -17.16 -5.05 0.02
CA GLY A 199 -17.16 -6.48 0.37
C GLY A 199 -15.84 -7.19 0.08
N ILE A 200 -14.79 -6.46 -0.34
CA ILE A 200 -13.47 -7.01 -0.66
C ILE A 200 -12.55 -6.85 0.55
N ASP A 201 -12.24 -7.95 1.22
CA ASP A 201 -11.38 -7.95 2.40
C ASP A 201 -9.93 -8.40 2.09
N LYS A 202 -9.72 -9.10 0.96
CA LYS A 202 -8.39 -9.50 0.50
C LYS A 202 -7.74 -8.38 -0.30
N PRO A 203 -6.41 -8.16 -0.17
CA PRO A 203 -5.75 -7.04 -0.82
C PRO A 203 -5.65 -7.21 -2.33
N VAL A 204 -5.71 -6.08 -3.04
CA VAL A 204 -5.17 -5.94 -4.39
C VAL A 204 -3.67 -5.72 -4.25
N VAL A 205 -2.87 -6.60 -4.86
CA VAL A 205 -1.40 -6.57 -4.80
C VAL A 205 -0.85 -5.93 -6.06
N PHE A 206 -0.19 -4.78 -5.91
CA PHE A 206 0.50 -4.09 -6.99
C PHE A 206 1.99 -4.45 -6.94
N TYR A 207 2.52 -5.02 -8.01
CA TYR A 207 3.95 -5.26 -8.17
C TYR A 207 4.46 -4.44 -9.37
N GLY A 208 5.48 -3.62 -9.13
CA GLY A 208 5.92 -2.69 -10.17
C GLY A 208 7.19 -1.91 -9.84
N THR A 209 7.27 -0.73 -10.40
CA THR A 209 8.45 0.12 -10.52
C THR A 209 8.49 1.24 -9.48
N SER A 210 9.31 2.29 -9.75
CA SER A 210 9.29 3.56 -9.00
C SER A 210 7.93 4.24 -9.04
N ILE A 211 7.20 4.10 -10.15
CA ILE A 211 5.88 4.71 -10.33
C ILE A 211 4.87 4.03 -9.40
N THR A 212 4.82 2.70 -9.38
CA THR A 212 4.01 1.93 -8.43
C THR A 212 4.42 2.22 -6.98
N HIS A 213 5.73 2.35 -6.70
CA HIS A 213 6.26 2.73 -5.39
C HIS A 213 5.73 4.09 -4.91
N GLY A 214 5.34 4.97 -5.81
CA GLY A 214 4.83 6.31 -5.56
C GLY A 214 5.87 7.41 -5.77
N GLY A 215 6.83 7.18 -6.67
CA GLY A 215 7.87 8.16 -7.01
C GLY A 215 7.28 9.49 -7.43
N CYS A 216 7.85 10.57 -6.89
CA CYS A 216 7.51 11.98 -7.12
C CYS A 216 6.15 12.46 -6.58
N CYS A 217 5.42 11.62 -5.82
CA CYS A 217 4.25 12.10 -5.10
C CYS A 217 4.60 13.16 -4.06
N SER A 218 3.80 14.20 -3.96
CA SER A 218 3.97 15.25 -2.94
C SER A 218 3.77 14.71 -1.51
N ARG A 219 3.01 13.64 -1.32
CA ARG A 219 2.66 13.00 -0.04
C ARG A 219 2.16 11.56 -0.27
N PRO A 220 2.17 10.68 0.75
CA PRO A 220 1.88 9.26 0.56
C PRO A 220 0.53 8.93 -0.07
N GLY A 221 -0.51 9.62 0.33
CA GLY A 221 -1.85 9.38 -0.19
C GLY A 221 -2.05 9.76 -1.67
N MET A 222 -1.05 10.38 -2.32
CA MET A 222 -1.09 10.68 -3.75
C MET A 222 -0.53 9.57 -4.62
N ALA A 223 0.15 8.56 -4.08
CA ALA A 223 0.51 7.37 -4.85
C ALA A 223 -0.76 6.72 -5.43
N PHE A 224 -0.75 6.41 -6.73
CA PHE A 224 -1.94 5.89 -7.41
C PHE A 224 -2.51 4.62 -6.75
N VAL A 225 -1.64 3.76 -6.21
CA VAL A 225 -2.05 2.56 -5.46
C VAL A 225 -2.92 2.94 -4.25
N ASN A 226 -2.51 3.97 -3.49
CA ASN A 226 -3.27 4.44 -2.33
C ASN A 226 -4.58 5.13 -2.75
N ILE A 227 -4.60 5.81 -3.90
CA ILE A 227 -5.83 6.41 -4.45
C ILE A 227 -6.81 5.29 -4.84
N VAL A 228 -6.36 4.27 -5.58
CA VAL A 228 -7.19 3.11 -5.96
C VAL A 228 -7.80 2.44 -4.72
N GLY A 229 -6.98 2.20 -3.67
CA GLY A 229 -7.47 1.61 -2.42
C GLY A 229 -8.59 2.43 -1.77
N ARG A 230 -8.46 3.76 -1.74
CA ARG A 230 -9.49 4.67 -1.19
C ARG A 230 -10.75 4.74 -2.06
N ASP A 231 -10.58 4.84 -3.38
CA ASP A 231 -11.69 5.08 -4.31
C ASP A 231 -12.54 3.84 -4.53
N LEU A 232 -11.93 2.65 -4.49
CA LEU A 232 -12.63 1.38 -4.59
C LEU A 232 -13.01 0.77 -3.23
N ASP A 233 -12.57 1.37 -2.13
CA ASP A 233 -12.70 0.84 -0.77
C ASP A 233 -12.19 -0.62 -0.68
N VAL A 234 -10.98 -0.87 -1.19
CA VAL A 234 -10.30 -2.17 -1.14
C VAL A 234 -8.97 -2.05 -0.38
N PRO A 235 -8.52 -3.09 0.34
CA PRO A 235 -7.17 -3.09 0.88
C PRO A 235 -6.16 -3.21 -0.28
N VAL A 236 -5.00 -2.57 -0.13
CA VAL A 236 -3.94 -2.61 -1.14
C VAL A 236 -2.61 -3.04 -0.51
N VAL A 237 -1.80 -3.75 -1.27
CA VAL A 237 -0.41 -4.05 -0.96
C VAL A 237 0.45 -3.47 -2.09
N ASN A 238 1.37 -2.58 -1.73
CA ASN A 238 2.27 -1.94 -2.68
C ASN A 238 3.65 -2.61 -2.65
N LEU A 239 3.97 -3.36 -3.68
CA LEU A 239 5.27 -3.97 -3.94
C LEU A 239 5.96 -3.30 -5.15
N GLY A 240 5.84 -1.97 -5.26
CA GLY A 240 6.65 -1.16 -6.17
C GLY A 240 8.08 -1.03 -5.66
N PHE A 241 9.06 -1.23 -6.55
CA PHE A 241 10.48 -1.14 -6.23
C PHE A 241 11.20 -0.30 -7.29
N SER A 242 11.60 0.91 -6.92
CA SER A 242 12.25 1.90 -7.80
C SER A 242 13.46 1.29 -8.53
N GLY A 243 13.46 1.35 -9.87
CA GLY A 243 14.53 0.80 -10.69
C GLY A 243 14.72 -0.72 -10.62
N SER A 244 13.86 -1.44 -9.86
CA SER A 244 14.15 -2.82 -9.43
C SER A 244 12.98 -3.80 -9.54
N GLY A 245 11.78 -3.37 -9.91
CA GLY A 245 10.66 -4.27 -10.22
C GLY A 245 10.83 -4.84 -11.64
N VAL A 246 11.45 -6.00 -11.76
CA VAL A 246 11.86 -6.59 -13.07
C VAL A 246 11.40 -8.04 -13.24
N MET A 247 10.44 -8.48 -12.44
CA MET A 247 9.80 -9.80 -12.54
C MET A 247 10.76 -10.99 -12.41
N GLU A 248 11.71 -10.91 -11.47
CA GLU A 248 12.48 -12.10 -11.09
C GLU A 248 11.55 -13.23 -10.63
N PHE A 249 11.84 -14.46 -11.04
CA PHE A 249 10.99 -15.62 -10.75
C PHE A 249 10.68 -15.77 -9.24
N GLU A 250 11.68 -15.57 -8.35
CA GLU A 250 11.48 -15.64 -6.90
C GLU A 250 10.41 -14.65 -6.39
N MET A 251 10.30 -13.47 -7.02
CA MET A 251 9.25 -12.52 -6.65
C MET A 251 7.85 -13.06 -6.92
N SER A 252 7.65 -13.90 -7.95
CA SER A 252 6.36 -14.57 -8.17
C SER A 252 6.01 -15.55 -7.04
N GLU A 253 7.04 -16.20 -6.45
CA GLU A 253 6.89 -17.06 -5.28
C GLU A 253 6.41 -16.26 -4.06
N HIS A 254 7.03 -15.10 -3.82
CA HIS A 254 6.61 -14.23 -2.72
C HIS A 254 5.20 -13.66 -2.92
N LEU A 255 4.87 -13.18 -4.14
CA LEU A 255 3.52 -12.70 -4.44
C LEU A 255 2.47 -13.78 -4.22
N ALA A 256 2.76 -15.01 -4.65
CA ALA A 256 1.84 -16.14 -4.48
C ALA A 256 1.55 -16.53 -3.03
N ARG A 257 2.39 -16.10 -2.07
CA ARG A 257 2.12 -16.29 -0.63
C ARG A 257 1.03 -15.34 -0.11
N ILE A 258 0.76 -14.25 -0.81
CA ILE A 258 -0.26 -13.28 -0.39
C ILE A 258 -1.64 -13.78 -0.84
N ASP A 259 -2.59 -13.86 0.07
CA ASP A 259 -3.98 -14.20 -0.24
C ASP A 259 -4.69 -12.98 -0.83
N ALA A 260 -4.41 -12.73 -2.12
CA ALA A 260 -4.83 -11.56 -2.85
C ALA A 260 -6.23 -11.70 -3.46
N SER A 261 -6.95 -10.59 -3.62
CA SER A 261 -8.15 -10.50 -4.46
C SER A 261 -7.82 -10.25 -5.93
N CYS A 262 -6.68 -9.61 -6.22
CA CYS A 262 -6.19 -9.33 -7.57
C CYS A 262 -4.69 -9.05 -7.53
N TYR A 263 -3.96 -9.43 -8.59
CA TYR A 263 -2.59 -9.01 -8.83
C TYR A 263 -2.54 -8.00 -9.97
N VAL A 264 -1.78 -6.92 -9.80
CA VAL A 264 -1.54 -5.89 -10.82
C VAL A 264 -0.05 -5.83 -11.11
N LEU A 265 0.33 -6.07 -12.36
CA LEU A 265 1.73 -6.18 -12.81
C LEU A 265 2.10 -4.97 -13.67
N ASP A 266 2.99 -4.10 -13.14
CA ASP A 266 3.42 -2.82 -13.72
C ASP A 266 4.94 -2.68 -13.67
N CYS A 267 5.66 -3.58 -14.36
CA CYS A 267 7.13 -3.66 -14.29
C CYS A 267 7.87 -3.14 -15.53
N LEU A 268 7.18 -2.86 -16.64
CA LEU A 268 7.81 -2.65 -17.94
C LEU A 268 8.82 -1.50 -18.00
N TRP A 269 8.67 -0.44 -17.18
CA TRP A 269 9.64 0.64 -17.11
C TRP A 269 11.03 0.18 -16.67
N ASN A 270 11.12 -0.77 -15.76
CA ASN A 270 12.40 -1.25 -15.22
C ASN A 270 12.98 -2.42 -16.02
N MET A 271 12.17 -3.04 -16.88
CA MET A 271 12.60 -4.16 -17.72
C MET A 271 13.34 -3.67 -18.95
N GLY A 272 14.36 -4.42 -19.37
CA GLY A 272 15.15 -4.12 -20.57
C GLY A 272 14.35 -4.30 -21.85
N SER A 273 14.95 -3.88 -22.99
CA SER A 273 14.35 -4.08 -24.31
C SER A 273 14.29 -5.57 -24.68
N LEU A 274 13.44 -5.91 -25.64
CA LEU A 274 13.35 -7.27 -26.23
C LEU A 274 14.64 -7.69 -26.94
N ALA A 275 15.47 -6.73 -27.39
CA ALA A 275 16.74 -7.04 -28.05
C ALA A 275 17.71 -7.65 -27.01
N SER A 276 18.12 -8.86 -27.32
CA SER A 276 19.01 -9.71 -26.52
C SER A 276 20.27 -9.00 -26.02
N GLY A 277 20.67 -9.25 -24.79
CA GLY A 277 22.00 -9.04 -24.23
C GLY A 277 22.24 -7.75 -23.47
N ALA A 278 21.34 -6.75 -23.52
CA ALA A 278 21.61 -5.47 -22.88
C ALA A 278 21.34 -5.42 -21.36
N SER A 279 20.61 -6.39 -20.78
CA SER A 279 20.17 -6.31 -19.39
C SER A 279 19.98 -7.71 -18.81
N LYS A 280 21.08 -8.37 -18.46
CA LYS A 280 21.04 -9.68 -17.76
C LYS A 280 20.05 -9.64 -16.59
N GLY A 281 19.06 -10.53 -16.61
CA GLY A 281 18.03 -10.65 -15.57
C GLY A 281 16.92 -9.60 -15.62
N ARG A 282 16.83 -8.77 -16.67
CA ARG A 282 15.79 -7.73 -16.86
C ARG A 282 15.02 -7.86 -18.17
N ASN A 283 15.25 -8.92 -18.94
CA ASN A 283 14.61 -9.11 -20.24
C ASN A 283 13.12 -9.40 -20.06
N VAL A 284 12.26 -8.70 -20.83
CA VAL A 284 10.80 -8.87 -20.76
C VAL A 284 10.38 -10.28 -21.17
N GLU A 285 10.94 -10.83 -22.26
CA GLU A 285 10.59 -12.14 -22.78
C GLU A 285 11.03 -13.27 -21.84
N GLU A 286 12.20 -13.12 -21.20
CA GLU A 286 12.74 -14.12 -20.29
C GLU A 286 12.00 -14.15 -18.94
N ASN A 287 11.53 -12.99 -18.46
CA ASN A 287 11.01 -12.88 -17.10
C ASN A 287 9.49 -12.89 -17.02
N TYR A 288 8.79 -12.21 -17.95
CA TYR A 288 7.36 -11.93 -17.76
C TYR A 288 6.50 -13.19 -17.87
N GLU A 289 6.67 -13.99 -18.91
CA GLU A 289 5.85 -15.20 -19.12
C GLU A 289 6.09 -16.25 -18.02
N PRO A 290 7.33 -16.61 -17.63
CA PRO A 290 7.57 -17.52 -16.53
C PRO A 290 6.99 -17.03 -15.20
N PHE A 291 7.10 -15.73 -14.92
CA PHE A 291 6.56 -15.11 -13.72
C PHE A 291 5.04 -15.27 -13.63
N ILE A 292 4.32 -14.87 -14.68
CA ILE A 292 2.84 -14.91 -14.65
C ILE A 292 2.32 -16.35 -14.65
N ARG A 293 3.01 -17.28 -15.34
CA ARG A 293 2.64 -18.70 -15.33
C ARG A 293 2.81 -19.32 -13.94
N ASN A 294 3.89 -19.02 -13.24
CA ASN A 294 4.09 -19.49 -11.86
C ASN A 294 3.05 -18.91 -10.92
N LEU A 295 2.76 -17.62 -11.03
CA LEU A 295 1.74 -16.96 -10.22
C LEU A 295 0.36 -17.59 -10.45
N ARG A 296 -0.04 -17.83 -11.71
CA ARG A 296 -1.30 -18.51 -12.07
C ARG A 296 -1.35 -19.94 -11.56
N ALA A 297 -0.26 -20.70 -11.67
CA ALA A 297 -0.21 -22.09 -11.20
C ALA A 297 -0.46 -22.19 -9.68
N LYS A 298 0.02 -21.22 -8.91
CA LYS A 298 -0.17 -21.17 -7.45
C LYS A 298 -1.48 -20.49 -7.03
N ARG A 299 -2.03 -19.63 -7.85
CA ARG A 299 -3.25 -18.84 -7.61
C ARG A 299 -4.16 -18.91 -8.85
N PRO A 300 -4.80 -20.07 -9.08
CA PRO A 300 -5.50 -20.36 -10.34
C PRO A 300 -6.67 -19.42 -10.63
N ASP A 301 -7.38 -18.97 -9.59
CA ASP A 301 -8.63 -18.22 -9.74
C ASP A 301 -8.47 -16.71 -9.53
N VAL A 302 -7.31 -16.26 -9.02
CA VAL A 302 -7.11 -14.84 -8.70
C VAL A 302 -6.92 -14.05 -10.00
N PRO A 303 -7.69 -12.95 -10.20
CA PRO A 303 -7.50 -12.08 -11.35
C PRO A 303 -6.10 -11.47 -11.43
N ILE A 304 -5.59 -11.33 -12.65
CA ILE A 304 -4.31 -10.68 -12.94
C ILE A 304 -4.54 -9.56 -13.95
N VAL A 305 -4.11 -8.34 -13.60
CA VAL A 305 -4.04 -7.20 -14.50
C VAL A 305 -2.64 -7.13 -15.08
N MET A 306 -2.54 -7.20 -16.40
CA MET A 306 -1.31 -7.02 -17.17
C MET A 306 -1.31 -5.61 -17.75
N ALA A 307 -0.50 -4.72 -17.20
CA ALA A 307 -0.41 -3.34 -17.64
C ALA A 307 0.70 -3.17 -18.69
N GLU A 308 0.42 -2.39 -19.73
CA GLU A 308 1.46 -1.80 -20.57
C GLU A 308 2.35 -0.87 -19.74
N MET A 309 3.42 -0.40 -20.34
CA MET A 309 4.35 0.51 -19.68
C MET A 309 3.59 1.76 -19.17
N CYS A 310 3.56 1.90 -17.86
CA CYS A 310 2.90 2.99 -17.16
C CYS A 310 3.49 4.34 -17.63
N ASP A 311 2.79 5.03 -18.49
CA ASP A 311 3.29 6.21 -19.19
C ASP A 311 2.18 7.26 -19.30
N VAL A 312 2.38 8.41 -18.66
CA VAL A 312 1.46 9.55 -18.76
C VAL A 312 1.74 10.43 -19.99
N TYR A 313 2.82 10.13 -20.74
CA TYR A 313 3.06 10.63 -22.07
C TYR A 313 2.38 9.75 -23.12
N CYS A 314 1.77 10.35 -24.07
CA CYS A 314 1.19 9.62 -25.20
C CYS A 314 2.27 9.36 -26.28
N GLY A 315 2.80 8.16 -26.31
CA GLY A 315 3.81 7.78 -27.31
C GLY A 315 3.43 6.54 -28.12
N GLY A 316 2.18 6.09 -28.10
CA GLY A 316 1.79 4.81 -28.73
C GLY A 316 2.55 3.60 -28.15
N PRO A 317 2.12 2.37 -28.42
CA PRO A 317 2.73 1.17 -27.84
C PRO A 317 4.12 0.92 -28.41
N ASN A 318 5.11 0.82 -27.53
CA ASN A 318 6.49 0.43 -27.86
C ASN A 318 6.61 -1.10 -28.03
N ALA A 319 7.84 -1.61 -28.27
CA ALA A 319 8.06 -3.05 -28.47
C ALA A 319 7.66 -3.90 -27.25
N LYS A 320 7.89 -3.41 -26.01
CA LYS A 320 7.51 -4.12 -24.79
C LYS A 320 5.99 -4.18 -24.63
N ASP A 321 5.29 -3.08 -24.92
CA ASP A 321 3.83 -3.02 -24.89
C ASP A 321 3.20 -4.00 -25.88
N LYS A 322 3.76 -4.04 -27.12
CA LYS A 322 3.33 -5.00 -28.15
C LYS A 322 3.55 -6.45 -27.70
N TYR A 323 4.69 -6.74 -27.07
CA TYR A 323 4.96 -8.08 -26.54
C TYR A 323 3.93 -8.46 -25.45
N ILE A 324 3.65 -7.57 -24.49
CA ILE A 324 2.65 -7.84 -23.44
C ILE A 324 1.26 -8.06 -24.04
N LYS A 325 0.89 -7.30 -25.08
CA LYS A 325 -0.38 -7.53 -25.78
C LYS A 325 -0.41 -8.91 -26.44
N GLN A 326 0.66 -9.30 -27.13
CA GLN A 326 0.77 -10.62 -27.77
C GLN A 326 0.72 -11.74 -26.72
N LEU A 327 1.44 -11.58 -25.61
CA LEU A 327 1.40 -12.54 -24.51
C LEU A 327 0.00 -12.66 -23.89
N TYR A 328 -0.68 -11.53 -23.65
CA TYR A 328 -2.06 -11.54 -23.18
C TYR A 328 -2.97 -12.32 -24.12
N ASP A 329 -2.91 -12.04 -25.45
CA ASP A 329 -3.74 -12.73 -26.43
C ASP A 329 -3.43 -14.23 -26.50
N LYS A 330 -2.15 -14.61 -26.41
CA LYS A 330 -1.70 -16.01 -26.33
C LYS A 330 -2.31 -16.72 -25.13
N LEU A 331 -2.23 -16.11 -23.93
CA LEU A 331 -2.76 -16.70 -22.71
C LEU A 331 -4.29 -16.84 -22.73
N VAL A 332 -4.98 -15.86 -23.31
CA VAL A 332 -6.43 -15.95 -23.53
C VAL A 332 -6.77 -17.08 -24.51
N ALA A 333 -6.02 -17.24 -25.61
CA ALA A 333 -6.19 -18.33 -26.55
C ALA A 333 -5.89 -19.72 -25.94
N GLU A 334 -4.99 -19.79 -24.95
CA GLU A 334 -4.74 -20.97 -24.14
C GLU A 334 -5.88 -21.29 -23.15
N GLY A 335 -6.94 -20.45 -23.09
CA GLY A 335 -8.11 -20.63 -22.24
C GLY A 335 -7.99 -20.00 -20.85
N TRP A 336 -7.00 -19.15 -20.61
CA TRP A 336 -6.88 -18.44 -19.34
C TRP A 336 -8.06 -17.49 -19.14
N LYS A 337 -8.66 -17.56 -17.97
CA LYS A 337 -9.71 -16.68 -17.49
C LYS A 337 -9.14 -15.69 -16.46
N ASN A 338 -9.94 -14.72 -16.08
CA ASN A 338 -9.57 -13.74 -15.04
C ASN A 338 -8.26 -13.00 -15.37
N LEU A 339 -8.05 -12.66 -16.64
CA LEU A 339 -7.02 -11.74 -17.11
C LEU A 339 -7.66 -10.42 -17.52
N VAL A 340 -7.02 -9.32 -17.17
CA VAL A 340 -7.38 -7.98 -17.62
C VAL A 340 -6.15 -7.34 -18.25
N TYR A 341 -6.31 -6.84 -19.45
CA TYR A 341 -5.28 -6.05 -20.12
C TYR A 341 -5.55 -4.57 -19.88
N LEU A 342 -4.52 -3.82 -19.52
CA LEU A 342 -4.57 -2.37 -19.32
C LEU A 342 -3.64 -1.68 -20.31
N PRO A 343 -4.19 -1.05 -21.38
CA PRO A 343 -3.39 -0.32 -22.35
C PRO A 343 -2.88 1.01 -21.79
N LYS A 344 -1.75 1.49 -22.26
CA LYS A 344 -1.16 2.76 -21.84
C LYS A 344 -2.01 3.98 -22.21
N ASP A 345 -2.81 3.90 -23.27
CA ASP A 345 -3.67 5.00 -23.70
C ASP A 345 -4.69 5.41 -22.62
N ASP A 346 -5.08 4.47 -21.74
CA ASP A 346 -5.97 4.76 -20.60
C ASP A 346 -5.27 5.58 -19.49
N MET A 347 -3.94 5.66 -19.52
CA MET A 347 -3.12 6.32 -18.49
C MET A 347 -2.78 7.78 -18.84
N TYR A 348 -3.04 8.19 -20.07
CA TYR A 348 -2.64 9.47 -20.63
C TYR A 348 -3.34 10.66 -19.97
N THR A 349 -2.58 11.73 -19.65
CA THR A 349 -3.13 12.93 -19.02
C THR A 349 -3.76 13.91 -20.00
N GLY A 350 -3.42 13.85 -21.30
CA GLY A 350 -3.93 14.71 -22.35
C GLY A 350 -3.15 16.00 -22.56
N ASP A 351 -2.33 16.43 -21.58
CA ASP A 351 -1.65 17.73 -21.55
C ASP A 351 -0.13 17.64 -21.43
N LEU A 352 0.43 16.43 -21.32
CA LEU A 352 1.84 16.13 -21.09
C LEU A 352 2.44 16.71 -19.78
N GLU A 353 1.62 17.32 -18.92
CA GLU A 353 2.04 17.91 -17.65
C GLU A 353 2.05 16.92 -16.48
N GLY A 354 1.74 15.64 -16.75
CA GLY A 354 1.58 14.60 -15.72
C GLY A 354 2.87 14.10 -15.09
N THR A 355 4.06 14.61 -15.42
CA THR A 355 5.35 14.14 -14.88
C THR A 355 6.21 15.25 -14.31
N VAL A 356 7.24 14.89 -13.51
CA VAL A 356 8.25 15.85 -13.00
C VAL A 356 9.54 15.84 -13.84
N ASP A 357 9.84 14.75 -14.57
CA ASP A 357 11.12 14.51 -15.23
C ASP A 357 10.97 13.79 -16.60
N GLY A 358 9.74 13.70 -17.14
CA GLY A 358 9.44 12.98 -18.36
C GLY A 358 9.22 11.48 -18.16
N CYS A 359 9.27 10.99 -16.92
CA CYS A 359 9.09 9.58 -16.56
C CYS A 359 8.18 9.42 -15.33
N HIS A 360 8.57 10.03 -14.21
CA HIS A 360 7.88 9.86 -12.95
C HIS A 360 6.67 10.79 -12.84
N PRO A 361 5.47 10.27 -12.60
CA PRO A 361 4.26 11.06 -12.48
C PRO A 361 4.32 12.03 -11.29
N ASN A 362 3.89 13.26 -11.50
CA ASN A 362 3.50 14.15 -10.42
C ASN A 362 2.11 13.78 -9.87
N ASP A 363 1.56 14.55 -8.93
CA ASP A 363 0.24 14.25 -8.36
C ASP A 363 -0.88 14.21 -9.41
N TRP A 364 -0.79 15.02 -10.48
CA TRP A 364 -1.75 15.00 -11.59
C TRP A 364 -1.67 13.69 -12.40
N GLY A 365 -0.46 13.28 -12.77
CA GLY A 365 -0.21 11.99 -13.42
C GLY A 365 -0.64 10.81 -12.56
N MET A 366 -0.39 10.85 -11.25
CA MET A 366 -0.83 9.82 -10.31
C MET A 366 -2.36 9.69 -10.24
N MET A 367 -3.10 10.81 -10.34
CA MET A 367 -4.57 10.79 -10.43
C MET A 367 -5.06 10.15 -11.74
N SER A 368 -4.35 10.38 -12.87
CA SER A 368 -4.65 9.73 -14.14
C SER A 368 -4.42 8.22 -14.06
N LEU A 369 -3.25 7.81 -13.55
CA LEU A 369 -2.94 6.40 -13.33
C LEU A 369 -3.96 5.72 -12.41
N ALA A 370 -4.36 6.39 -11.32
CA ALA A 370 -5.35 5.84 -10.41
C ALA A 370 -6.71 5.58 -11.10
N ARG A 371 -7.12 6.41 -12.08
CA ARG A 371 -8.32 6.17 -12.87
C ARG A 371 -8.17 4.93 -13.76
N ALA A 372 -7.05 4.82 -14.47
CA ALA A 372 -6.77 3.71 -15.37
C ALA A 372 -6.65 2.38 -14.62
N PHE A 373 -5.74 2.31 -13.65
CA PHE A 373 -5.55 1.11 -12.82
C PHE A 373 -6.78 0.77 -12.00
N GLY A 374 -7.47 1.78 -11.44
CA GLY A 374 -8.73 1.61 -10.73
C GLY A 374 -9.83 1.02 -11.60
N GLY A 375 -9.93 1.44 -12.87
CA GLY A 375 -10.83 0.85 -13.86
C GLY A 375 -10.52 -0.62 -14.15
N ALA A 376 -9.23 -0.94 -14.33
CA ALA A 376 -8.79 -2.32 -14.55
C ALA A 376 -9.05 -3.22 -13.32
N VAL A 377 -8.77 -2.72 -12.11
CA VAL A 377 -9.03 -3.45 -10.86
C VAL A 377 -10.54 -3.63 -10.65
N ARG A 378 -11.35 -2.60 -10.90
CA ARG A 378 -12.82 -2.69 -10.85
C ARG A 378 -13.33 -3.80 -11.76
N LYS A 379 -12.87 -3.84 -13.02
CA LYS A 379 -13.19 -4.90 -13.99
C LYS A 379 -12.75 -6.28 -13.48
N ALA A 380 -11.56 -6.38 -12.92
CA ALA A 380 -11.01 -7.63 -12.40
C ALA A 380 -11.80 -8.19 -11.23
N LEU A 381 -12.33 -7.31 -10.37
CA LEU A 381 -13.07 -7.68 -9.15
C LEU A 381 -14.59 -7.73 -9.35
N GLY A 382 -15.11 -7.29 -10.52
CA GLY A 382 -16.54 -7.23 -10.78
C GLY A 382 -17.31 -6.17 -9.95
N LEU A 383 -16.65 -5.03 -9.60
CA LEU A 383 -17.19 -3.93 -8.79
C LEU A 383 -17.93 -2.91 -9.63
#